data_561e6c6361f7d70167e45e6617fcbbe3
#
_entry.id   561e6c6361f7d70167e45e6617fcbbe3
#
_cell.length_a   1.000
_cell.length_b   1.000
_cell.length_c   1.000
_cell.angle_alpha   90.00
_cell.angle_beta   90.00
_cell.angle_gamma   90.00
#
_symmetry.space_group_name_H-M   'P 1'
#
loop_
_entity.id
_entity.type
_entity.pdbx_description
1 polymer ?
#
loop_
_entity_poly.entity_id
_entity_poly.type
_entity_poly.pdbx_seq_one_letter_code
_entity_poly.pdbx_strand_id
1 'polypeptide(L)'
;CTPLIQQPLSFGVDFVIHSTTKYLNGHGNSIAGAIVAHDTRYKNQIWTHLKLMGATCNAWDAWLINNGLKTLALRMKKHADNAMTLAKWLQVHPKVKNVNYPGLKDHTSHQIANKQMKSFGGMLSFEMDGNMAQITTIINKLKFCTIAPTLGDVDTLVLHPASSSHLNVDKSLREANGITDGL
;
A
#
# COMPACT_ATOMS: atom_id res chain seq x y z
N CYS A 1 -0.56 -5.20 0.42
CA CYS A 1 -0.80 -6.55 -0.15
C CYS A 1 -2.27 -6.88 -0.18
N THR A 2 -2.62 -7.87 -0.97
CA THR A 2 -3.96 -8.42 -1.10
C THR A 2 -3.88 -9.93 -0.92
N PRO A 3 -5.00 -10.63 -0.66
CA PRO A 3 -5.00 -12.09 -0.55
C PRO A 3 -4.58 -12.81 -1.84
N LEU A 4 -4.54 -12.11 -2.97
CA LEU A 4 -4.02 -12.64 -4.23
C LEU A 4 -2.49 -12.70 -4.25
N ILE A 5 -1.83 -11.75 -3.57
CA ILE A 5 -0.37 -11.62 -3.56
C ILE A 5 0.23 -12.39 -2.38
N GLN A 6 -0.31 -12.22 -1.19
CA GLN A 6 0.19 -12.85 0.03
C GLN A 6 -0.97 -13.43 0.84
N GLN A 7 -0.79 -14.63 1.36
CA GLN A 7 -1.81 -15.38 2.11
C GLN A 7 -1.27 -15.72 3.51
N PRO A 8 -1.30 -14.80 4.48
CA PRO A 8 -0.70 -15.02 5.80
C PRO A 8 -1.28 -16.21 6.56
N LEU A 9 -2.55 -16.55 6.35
CA LEU A 9 -3.17 -17.74 6.97
C LEU A 9 -2.41 -19.03 6.63
N SER A 10 -1.80 -19.13 5.45
CA SER A 10 -0.99 -20.30 5.07
C SER A 10 0.34 -20.40 5.84
N PHE A 11 0.72 -19.34 6.54
CA PHE A 11 1.91 -19.28 7.40
C PHE A 11 1.59 -19.48 8.89
N GLY A 12 0.35 -19.87 9.22
CA GLY A 12 -0.05 -20.23 10.58
C GLY A 12 -0.53 -19.07 11.46
N VAL A 13 -0.87 -17.91 10.88
CA VAL A 13 -1.52 -16.85 11.63
C VAL A 13 -3.00 -17.18 11.84
N ASP A 14 -3.58 -16.74 12.97
CA ASP A 14 -4.99 -17.01 13.31
C ASP A 14 -5.94 -16.06 12.59
N PHE A 15 -5.53 -14.81 12.41
CA PHE A 15 -6.35 -13.75 11.82
C PHE A 15 -5.57 -12.93 10.80
N VAL A 16 -6.27 -12.50 9.76
CA VAL A 16 -5.80 -11.48 8.82
C VAL A 16 -6.78 -10.32 8.81
N ILE A 17 -6.25 -9.11 8.99
CA ILE A 17 -7.03 -7.88 8.92
C ILE A 17 -6.69 -7.17 7.62
N HIS A 18 -7.71 -6.82 6.87
CA HIS A 18 -7.57 -6.04 5.64
C HIS A 18 -8.25 -4.68 5.76
N SER A 19 -7.57 -3.62 5.33
CA SER A 19 -8.26 -2.39 4.94
C SER A 19 -8.90 -2.61 3.57
N THR A 20 -10.20 -2.78 3.52
CA THR A 20 -10.92 -2.87 2.24
C THR A 20 -10.99 -1.55 1.52
N THR A 21 -10.78 -0.42 2.23
CA THR A 21 -10.57 0.93 1.68
C THR A 21 -9.51 0.98 0.58
N LYS A 22 -8.48 0.11 0.67
CA LYS A 22 -7.31 0.11 -0.22
C LYS A 22 -7.57 -0.76 -1.46
N TYR A 23 -6.63 -1.58 -1.85
CA TYR A 23 -6.68 -2.43 -3.06
C TYR A 23 -7.94 -3.28 -3.21
N LEU A 24 -8.55 -3.74 -2.11
CA LEU A 24 -9.73 -4.61 -2.21
C LEU A 24 -10.90 -3.89 -2.89
N ASN A 25 -11.18 -2.66 -2.49
CA ASN A 25 -12.09 -1.76 -3.19
C ASN A 25 -11.42 -1.20 -4.46
N GLY A 26 -10.26 -0.52 -4.30
CA GLY A 26 -9.41 -0.03 -5.38
C GLY A 26 -9.92 1.18 -6.14
N HIS A 27 -10.92 1.91 -5.63
CA HIS A 27 -11.55 3.04 -6.31
C HIS A 27 -11.67 4.30 -5.43
N GLY A 28 -11.02 4.33 -4.25
CA GLY A 28 -10.96 5.51 -3.38
C GLY A 28 -12.31 6.03 -2.85
N ASN A 29 -13.38 5.25 -2.94
CA ASN A 29 -14.75 5.69 -2.72
C ASN A 29 -15.47 4.97 -1.56
N SER A 30 -14.76 4.18 -0.73
CA SER A 30 -15.30 3.54 0.45
C SER A 30 -14.28 3.43 1.57
N ILE A 31 -14.75 3.38 2.81
CA ILE A 31 -13.91 3.20 4.01
C ILE A 31 -14.46 2.02 4.80
N ALA A 32 -13.72 0.91 4.82
CA ALA A 32 -14.11 -0.28 5.56
C ALA A 32 -12.91 -1.21 5.82
N GLY A 33 -13.16 -2.26 6.61
CA GLY A 33 -12.21 -3.32 6.92
C GLY A 33 -12.84 -4.71 6.82
N ALA A 34 -11.99 -5.72 6.77
CA ALA A 34 -12.40 -7.12 6.84
C ALA A 34 -11.48 -7.89 7.76
N ILE A 35 -12.05 -8.79 8.55
CA ILE A 35 -11.33 -9.76 9.37
C ILE A 35 -11.56 -11.14 8.76
N VAL A 36 -10.48 -11.86 8.52
CA VAL A 36 -10.50 -13.25 8.04
C VAL A 36 -9.86 -14.13 9.11
N ALA A 37 -10.58 -15.11 9.60
CA ALA A 37 -10.09 -16.08 10.57
C ALA A 37 -9.77 -17.40 9.89
N HIS A 38 -8.70 -18.06 10.35
CA HIS A 38 -8.36 -19.41 9.92
C HIS A 38 -9.39 -20.43 10.43
N ASP A 39 -9.81 -20.29 11.70
CA ASP A 39 -10.66 -21.22 12.40
C ASP A 39 -12.08 -20.67 12.60
N THR A 40 -13.07 -21.49 12.25
CA THR A 40 -14.50 -21.16 12.42
C THR A 40 -14.92 -20.99 13.89
N ARG A 41 -14.16 -21.53 14.85
CA ARG A 41 -14.39 -21.32 16.30
C ARG A 41 -14.48 -19.85 16.67
N TYR A 42 -13.70 -18.99 15.99
CA TYR A 42 -13.72 -17.56 16.24
C TYR A 42 -14.90 -16.83 15.59
N LYS A 43 -15.60 -17.46 14.64
CA LYS A 43 -16.67 -16.83 13.85
C LYS A 43 -17.76 -16.23 14.74
N ASN A 44 -18.26 -17.00 15.70
CA ASN A 44 -19.36 -16.55 16.56
C ASN A 44 -18.92 -15.40 17.51
N GLN A 45 -17.69 -15.48 18.01
CA GLN A 45 -17.13 -14.42 18.85
C GLN A 45 -16.97 -13.11 18.07
N ILE A 46 -16.36 -13.17 16.88
CA ILE A 46 -16.18 -12.00 16.00
C ILE A 46 -17.55 -11.43 15.63
N TRP A 47 -18.48 -12.29 15.21
CA TRP A 47 -19.85 -11.87 14.85
C TRP A 47 -20.58 -11.19 16.00
N THR A 48 -20.49 -11.75 17.20
CA THR A 48 -21.09 -11.17 18.40
C THR A 48 -20.50 -9.79 18.70
N HIS A 49 -19.18 -9.63 18.63
CA HIS A 49 -18.53 -8.34 18.82
C HIS A 49 -18.96 -7.32 17.75
N LEU A 50 -18.95 -7.68 16.47
CA LEU A 50 -19.40 -6.80 15.39
C LEU A 50 -20.84 -6.34 15.62
N LYS A 51 -21.73 -7.27 15.99
CA LYS A 51 -23.15 -6.99 16.24
C LYS A 51 -23.37 -6.06 17.44
N LEU A 52 -22.66 -6.28 18.54
CA LEU A 52 -22.85 -5.53 19.79
C LEU A 52 -22.09 -4.19 19.76
N MET A 53 -20.91 -4.14 19.18
CA MET A 53 -20.07 -2.93 19.12
C MET A 53 -20.43 -2.01 17.95
N GLY A 54 -21.23 -2.46 17.00
CA GLY A 54 -21.68 -1.67 15.87
C GLY A 54 -20.62 -1.35 14.82
N ALA A 55 -19.45 -2.00 14.85
CA ALA A 55 -18.35 -1.81 13.89
C ALA A 55 -18.61 -2.54 12.56
N THR A 56 -19.82 -2.44 12.04
CA THR A 56 -20.25 -3.10 10.80
C THR A 56 -20.16 -2.16 9.60
N CYS A 57 -19.72 -2.70 8.48
CA CYS A 57 -19.76 -2.01 7.20
C CYS A 57 -21.22 -1.72 6.80
N ASN A 58 -21.51 -0.52 6.31
CA ASN A 58 -22.83 -0.22 5.77
C ASN A 58 -23.05 -0.88 4.38
N ALA A 59 -24.29 -0.97 3.95
CA ALA A 59 -24.65 -1.69 2.71
C ALA A 59 -24.05 -1.05 1.45
N TRP A 60 -23.91 0.28 1.43
CA TRP A 60 -23.34 1.00 0.30
C TRP A 60 -21.86 0.72 0.13
N ASP A 61 -21.07 0.84 1.20
CA ASP A 61 -19.64 0.49 1.18
C ASP A 61 -19.44 -0.99 0.83
N ALA A 62 -20.27 -1.89 1.37
CA ALA A 62 -20.21 -3.31 1.05
C ALA A 62 -20.45 -3.58 -0.44
N TRP A 63 -21.39 -2.88 -1.06
CA TRP A 63 -21.68 -2.97 -2.49
C TRP A 63 -20.52 -2.44 -3.35
N LEU A 64 -19.92 -1.29 -2.99
CA LEU A 64 -18.76 -0.72 -3.67
C LEU A 64 -17.56 -1.67 -3.61
N ILE A 65 -17.26 -2.19 -2.42
CA ILE A 65 -16.16 -3.15 -2.21
C ILE A 65 -16.39 -4.42 -3.05
N ASN A 66 -17.60 -4.96 -3.05
CA ASN A 66 -17.94 -6.16 -3.83
C ASN A 66 -17.75 -5.92 -5.35
N ASN A 67 -18.07 -4.73 -5.85
CA ASN A 67 -17.79 -4.36 -7.24
C ASN A 67 -16.28 -4.24 -7.49
N GLY A 68 -15.53 -3.62 -6.59
CA GLY A 68 -14.07 -3.50 -6.69
C GLY A 68 -13.37 -4.86 -6.70
N LEU A 69 -13.84 -5.82 -5.92
CA LEU A 69 -13.28 -7.16 -5.87
C LEU A 69 -13.34 -7.90 -7.23
N LYS A 70 -14.33 -7.63 -8.07
CA LYS A 70 -14.47 -8.27 -9.38
C LYS A 70 -13.29 -8.03 -10.33
N THR A 71 -12.59 -6.92 -10.16
CA THR A 71 -11.42 -6.54 -10.98
C THR A 71 -10.08 -6.68 -10.24
N LEU A 72 -10.10 -7.14 -8.99
CA LEU A 72 -8.92 -7.17 -8.14
C LEU A 72 -7.73 -7.90 -8.79
N ALA A 73 -7.97 -9.04 -9.41
CA ALA A 73 -6.88 -9.83 -10.02
C ALA A 73 -6.20 -9.07 -11.18
N LEU A 74 -6.98 -8.44 -12.05
CA LEU A 74 -6.48 -7.64 -13.17
C LEU A 74 -5.71 -6.42 -12.66
N ARG A 75 -6.27 -5.70 -11.67
CA ARG A 75 -5.64 -4.52 -11.09
C ARG A 75 -4.32 -4.87 -10.40
N MET A 76 -4.30 -5.91 -9.58
CA MET A 76 -3.08 -6.29 -8.86
C MET A 76 -1.96 -6.74 -9.79
N LYS A 77 -2.27 -7.45 -10.86
CA LYS A 77 -1.29 -7.78 -11.90
C LYS A 77 -0.72 -6.51 -12.52
N LYS A 78 -1.58 -5.59 -12.95
CA LYS A 78 -1.15 -4.34 -13.61
C LYS A 78 -0.36 -3.43 -12.65
N HIS A 79 -0.79 -3.30 -11.40
CA HIS A 79 -0.04 -2.56 -10.37
C HIS A 79 1.38 -3.11 -10.19
N ALA A 80 1.53 -4.43 -10.09
CA ALA A 80 2.84 -5.06 -9.91
C ALA A 80 3.74 -4.88 -11.14
N ASP A 81 3.19 -5.06 -12.35
CA ASP A 81 3.91 -4.87 -13.62
C ASP A 81 4.39 -3.41 -13.77
N ASN A 82 3.52 -2.44 -13.48
CA ASN A 82 3.84 -1.02 -13.56
C ASN A 82 4.89 -0.63 -12.50
N ALA A 83 4.73 -1.09 -11.25
CA ALA A 83 5.67 -0.79 -10.18
C ALA A 83 7.07 -1.35 -10.49
N MET A 84 7.17 -2.57 -11.01
CA MET A 84 8.44 -3.16 -11.42
C MET A 84 9.10 -2.36 -12.55
N THR A 85 8.32 -1.94 -13.54
CA THR A 85 8.84 -1.14 -14.67
C THR A 85 9.36 0.20 -14.18
N LEU A 86 8.59 0.88 -13.34
CA LEU A 86 8.97 2.17 -12.76
C LEU A 86 10.19 2.04 -11.83
N ALA A 87 10.22 1.02 -10.97
CA ALA A 87 11.34 0.78 -10.06
C ALA A 87 12.66 0.58 -10.82
N LYS A 88 12.66 -0.22 -11.87
CA LYS A 88 13.84 -0.41 -12.72
C LYS A 88 14.29 0.86 -13.43
N TRP A 89 13.36 1.67 -13.90
CA TRP A 89 13.68 2.95 -14.53
C TRP A 89 14.27 3.94 -13.53
N LEU A 90 13.68 4.01 -12.33
CA LEU A 90 14.17 4.87 -11.24
C LEU A 90 15.57 4.47 -10.76
N GLN A 91 15.90 3.17 -10.70
CA GLN A 91 17.23 2.69 -10.28
C GLN A 91 18.39 3.25 -11.12
N VAL A 92 18.15 3.52 -12.40
CA VAL A 92 19.19 4.03 -13.30
C VAL A 92 19.06 5.54 -13.55
N HIS A 93 18.10 6.20 -12.90
CA HIS A 93 17.87 7.62 -13.09
C HIS A 93 18.90 8.46 -12.32
N PRO A 94 19.62 9.40 -12.98
CA PRO A 94 20.77 10.09 -12.37
C PRO A 94 20.45 10.99 -11.16
N LYS A 95 19.17 11.33 -10.93
CA LYS A 95 18.71 12.13 -9.79
C LYS A 95 18.08 11.32 -8.68
N VAL A 96 18.06 10.00 -8.80
CA VAL A 96 17.52 9.08 -7.79
C VAL A 96 18.68 8.41 -7.06
N LYS A 97 18.70 8.55 -5.74
CA LYS A 97 19.73 7.94 -4.87
C LYS A 97 19.43 6.49 -4.57
N ASN A 98 18.18 6.21 -4.28
CA ASN A 98 17.76 4.90 -3.82
C ASN A 98 16.33 4.62 -4.27
N VAL A 99 16.03 3.34 -4.54
CA VAL A 99 14.68 2.85 -4.84
C VAL A 99 14.37 1.70 -3.90
N ASN A 100 13.29 1.81 -3.16
CA ASN A 100 12.85 0.82 -2.22
C ASN A 100 11.62 0.08 -2.77
N TYR A 101 11.85 -1.09 -3.36
CA TYR A 101 10.81 -1.95 -3.93
C TYR A 101 11.19 -3.43 -3.77
N PRO A 102 10.35 -4.26 -3.12
CA PRO A 102 10.71 -5.66 -2.82
C PRO A 102 10.97 -6.53 -4.05
N GLY A 103 10.53 -6.09 -5.23
CA GLY A 103 10.78 -6.78 -6.49
C GLY A 103 12.20 -6.60 -7.04
N LEU A 104 12.97 -5.64 -6.55
CA LEU A 104 14.36 -5.45 -6.94
C LEU A 104 15.25 -6.43 -6.19
N LYS A 105 16.25 -7.01 -6.89
CA LYS A 105 17.12 -8.05 -6.33
C LYS A 105 18.02 -7.55 -5.19
N ASP A 106 18.36 -6.28 -5.20
CA ASP A 106 19.18 -5.58 -4.21
C ASP A 106 18.38 -5.09 -2.98
N HIS A 107 17.06 -5.20 -3.01
CA HIS A 107 16.22 -4.88 -1.85
C HIS A 107 16.46 -5.87 -0.70
N THR A 108 16.68 -5.35 0.50
CA THR A 108 17.05 -6.13 1.70
C THR A 108 16.12 -7.29 2.00
N SER A 109 14.84 -7.14 1.72
CA SER A 109 13.79 -8.16 1.96
C SER A 109 13.39 -8.93 0.69
N HIS A 110 14.14 -8.81 -0.42
CA HIS A 110 13.75 -9.46 -1.69
C HIS A 110 13.56 -10.97 -1.54
N GLN A 111 14.47 -11.66 -0.86
CA GLN A 111 14.40 -13.13 -0.70
C GLN A 111 13.16 -13.55 0.10
N ILE A 112 12.83 -12.81 1.17
CA ILE A 112 11.63 -13.08 1.98
C ILE A 112 10.38 -12.79 1.17
N ALA A 113 10.33 -11.67 0.47
CA ALA A 113 9.21 -11.30 -0.40
C ALA A 113 8.99 -12.36 -1.49
N ASN A 114 10.06 -12.80 -2.16
CA ASN A 114 9.98 -13.84 -3.18
C ASN A 114 9.50 -15.21 -2.66
N LYS A 115 9.76 -15.51 -1.38
CA LYS A 115 9.28 -16.73 -0.73
C LYS A 115 7.79 -16.63 -0.34
N GLN A 116 7.32 -15.45 0.08
CA GLN A 116 6.01 -15.29 0.69
C GLN A 116 4.96 -14.70 -0.26
N MET A 117 5.37 -14.03 -1.32
CA MET A 117 4.49 -13.27 -2.20
C MET A 117 4.50 -13.83 -3.62
N LYS A 118 3.34 -13.86 -4.25
CA LYS A 118 3.18 -14.24 -5.67
C LYS A 118 3.59 -13.14 -6.64
N SER A 119 3.59 -11.89 -6.18
CA SER A 119 4.14 -10.72 -6.87
C SER A 119 4.45 -9.64 -5.83
N PHE A 120 5.18 -8.58 -6.20
CA PHE A 120 5.72 -7.62 -5.23
C PHE A 120 4.81 -6.40 -4.98
N GLY A 121 3.61 -6.39 -5.58
CA GLY A 121 2.61 -5.33 -5.37
C GLY A 121 2.90 -4.03 -6.11
N GLY A 122 2.07 -3.02 -5.83
CA GLY A 122 2.06 -1.74 -6.53
C GLY A 122 2.67 -0.56 -5.75
N MET A 123 3.33 -0.82 -4.61
CA MET A 123 3.93 0.23 -3.77
C MET A 123 5.45 0.22 -3.92
N LEU A 124 6.01 1.38 -4.19
CA LEU A 124 7.45 1.63 -4.14
C LEU A 124 7.71 2.99 -3.51
N SER A 125 8.89 3.20 -2.99
CA SER A 125 9.39 4.52 -2.66
C SER A 125 10.77 4.74 -3.27
N PHE A 126 11.15 6.00 -3.46
CA PHE A 126 12.46 6.36 -3.98
C PHE A 126 12.92 7.67 -3.37
N GLU A 127 14.22 7.81 -3.21
CA GLU A 127 14.84 9.00 -2.65
C GLU A 127 15.56 9.77 -3.74
N MET A 128 15.34 11.07 -3.78
CA MET A 128 15.99 12.01 -4.69
C MET A 128 16.99 12.91 -3.95
N ASP A 129 17.96 13.43 -4.69
CA ASP A 129 18.77 14.54 -4.22
C ASP A 129 17.94 15.83 -4.17
N GLY A 130 17.83 16.43 -3.00
CA GLY A 130 17.13 17.69 -2.84
C GLY A 130 16.65 17.93 -1.41
N ASN A 131 16.32 19.16 -1.13
CA ASN A 131 15.61 19.52 0.09
C ASN A 131 14.09 19.45 -0.10
N MET A 132 13.36 19.53 1.00
CA MET A 132 11.88 19.44 1.01
C MET A 132 11.22 20.37 -0.03
N ALA A 133 11.67 21.62 -0.19
CA ALA A 133 11.09 22.58 -1.12
C ALA A 133 11.28 22.15 -2.59
N GLN A 134 12.45 21.61 -2.92
CA GLN A 134 12.76 21.12 -4.26
C GLN A 134 11.89 19.89 -4.60
N ILE A 135 11.80 18.94 -3.68
CA ILE A 135 10.99 17.71 -3.88
C ILE A 135 9.50 18.08 -4.00
N THR A 136 8.98 18.93 -3.13
CA THR A 136 7.59 19.41 -3.21
C THR A 136 7.32 20.10 -4.55
N THR A 137 8.28 20.88 -5.05
CA THR A 137 8.15 21.52 -6.38
C THR A 137 8.08 20.49 -7.51
N ILE A 138 8.85 19.41 -7.44
CA ILE A 138 8.82 18.33 -8.43
C ILE A 138 7.45 17.62 -8.40
N ILE A 139 6.99 17.23 -7.21
CA ILE A 139 5.71 16.53 -7.05
C ILE A 139 4.54 17.35 -7.56
N ASN A 140 4.52 18.66 -7.26
CA ASN A 140 3.48 19.58 -7.73
C ASN A 140 3.46 19.79 -9.26
N LYS A 141 4.54 19.43 -9.96
CA LYS A 141 4.60 19.45 -11.43
C LYS A 141 4.15 18.16 -12.10
N LEU A 142 3.93 17.09 -11.34
CA LEU A 142 3.44 15.83 -11.89
C LEU A 142 1.99 16.01 -12.37
N LYS A 143 1.76 15.75 -13.65
CA LYS A 143 0.43 15.91 -14.26
C LYS A 143 -0.42 14.64 -14.22
N PHE A 144 0.23 13.49 -14.14
CA PHE A 144 -0.43 12.18 -14.19
C PHE A 144 -0.73 11.63 -12.80
N CYS A 145 0.11 11.93 -11.81
CA CYS A 145 -0.04 11.40 -10.46
C CYS A 145 -0.92 12.30 -9.61
N THR A 146 -1.83 11.72 -8.86
CA THR A 146 -2.63 12.41 -7.85
C THR A 146 -1.88 12.44 -6.53
N ILE A 147 -1.72 13.63 -5.94
CA ILE A 147 -1.11 13.77 -4.61
C ILE A 147 -2.16 13.40 -3.57
N ALA A 148 -1.96 12.28 -2.87
CA ALA A 148 -2.92 11.81 -1.88
C ALA A 148 -2.26 10.93 -0.80
N PRO A 149 -2.62 11.10 0.49
CA PRO A 149 -2.10 10.31 1.61
C PRO A 149 -2.84 8.97 1.75
N THR A 150 -3.04 8.28 0.65
CA THR A 150 -3.69 6.97 0.58
C THR A 150 -2.96 6.08 -0.42
N LEU A 151 -3.45 4.87 -0.61
CA LEU A 151 -2.88 3.89 -1.54
C LEU A 151 -3.94 2.91 -2.06
N GLY A 152 -3.63 2.20 -3.11
CA GLY A 152 -4.41 1.05 -3.59
C GLY A 152 -5.55 1.40 -4.53
N ASP A 153 -5.61 2.63 -5.01
CA ASP A 153 -6.55 3.09 -6.02
C ASP A 153 -6.10 2.68 -7.43
N VAL A 154 -7.02 2.77 -8.38
CA VAL A 154 -6.74 2.67 -9.83
C VAL A 154 -5.94 3.85 -10.34
N ASP A 155 -6.05 5.01 -9.69
CA ASP A 155 -5.23 6.18 -9.97
C ASP A 155 -3.79 5.97 -9.48
N THR A 156 -2.84 6.58 -10.20
CA THR A 156 -1.45 6.61 -9.75
C THR A 156 -1.29 7.71 -8.70
N LEU A 157 -1.00 7.29 -7.48
CA LEU A 157 -0.85 8.16 -6.34
C LEU A 157 0.63 8.43 -6.02
N VAL A 158 0.91 9.64 -5.56
CA VAL A 158 2.23 10.04 -5.08
C VAL A 158 2.09 10.81 -3.76
N LEU A 159 3.06 10.63 -2.88
CA LEU A 159 3.13 11.33 -1.61
C LEU A 159 4.58 11.66 -1.29
N HIS A 160 4.82 12.86 -0.77
CA HIS A 160 6.06 13.24 -0.11
C HIS A 160 5.85 13.17 1.41
N PRO A 161 6.35 12.13 2.09
CA PRO A 161 6.02 11.90 3.51
C PRO A 161 6.41 13.06 4.42
N ALA A 162 7.60 13.63 4.20
CA ALA A 162 8.14 14.70 5.04
C ALA A 162 7.28 15.97 5.07
N SER A 163 6.61 16.32 3.96
CA SER A 163 5.72 17.50 3.87
C SER A 163 4.24 17.17 4.07
N SER A 164 3.88 15.94 4.39
CA SER A 164 2.48 15.51 4.51
C SER A 164 2.26 14.61 5.73
N SER A 165 2.30 13.29 5.57
CA SER A 165 1.97 12.32 6.62
C SER A 165 2.90 12.38 7.84
N HIS A 166 4.13 12.86 7.68
CA HIS A 166 5.14 12.98 8.75
C HIS A 166 5.54 14.44 9.03
N LEU A 167 4.72 15.40 8.63
CA LEU A 167 4.99 16.83 8.82
C LEU A 167 5.22 17.21 10.28
N ASN A 168 4.46 16.61 11.18
CA ASN A 168 4.53 16.86 12.63
C ASN A 168 5.48 15.94 13.39
N VAL A 169 6.23 15.08 12.70
CA VAL A 169 7.25 14.23 13.30
C VAL A 169 8.57 14.99 13.32
N ASP A 170 9.27 14.94 14.45
CA ASP A 170 10.60 15.53 14.57
C ASP A 170 11.52 15.02 13.45
N LYS A 171 12.29 15.95 12.86
CA LYS A 171 13.13 15.66 11.70
C LYS A 171 14.14 14.56 11.98
N SER A 172 14.81 14.59 13.14
CA SER A 172 15.82 13.59 13.49
C SER A 172 15.20 12.21 13.64
N LEU A 173 14.00 12.14 14.22
CA LEU A 173 13.27 10.87 14.39
C LEU A 173 12.78 10.31 13.05
N ARG A 174 12.25 11.13 12.14
CA ARG A 174 11.81 10.63 10.85
C ARG A 174 12.97 10.22 9.94
N GLU A 175 14.10 10.95 9.96
CA GLU A 175 15.30 10.59 9.22
C GLU A 175 15.95 9.31 9.75
N ALA A 176 15.97 9.10 11.06
CA ALA A 176 16.41 7.85 11.68
C ALA A 176 15.56 6.64 11.25
N ASN A 177 14.30 6.87 10.86
CA ASN A 177 13.40 5.87 10.30
C ASN A 177 13.42 5.82 8.76
N GLY A 178 14.39 6.46 8.11
CA GLY A 178 14.57 6.45 6.66
C GLY A 178 13.63 7.38 5.89
N ILE A 179 12.90 8.28 6.58
CA ILE A 179 12.02 9.26 5.93
C ILE A 179 12.76 10.59 5.84
N THR A 180 13.57 10.71 4.81
CA THR A 180 14.37 11.91 4.54
C THR A 180 13.56 13.01 3.86
N ASP A 181 14.19 14.18 3.68
CA ASP A 181 13.58 15.27 2.89
C ASP A 181 13.51 14.94 1.39
N GLY A 182 14.19 13.89 0.95
CA GLY A 182 14.25 13.45 -0.44
C GLY A 182 13.31 12.31 -0.82
N LEU A 183 12.62 11.70 0.19
CA LEU A 183 11.79 10.51 -0.01
C LEU A 183 10.43 10.86 -0.60
#